data_1813bc494c324155ec9ce8aeb72d60b3
#
_entry.id   1813bc494c324155ec9ce8aeb72d60b3
#
_cell.length_a   1.000
_cell.length_b   1.000
_cell.length_c   1.000
_cell.angle_alpha   90.00
_cell.angle_beta   90.00
_cell.angle_gamma   90.00
#
_symmetry.space_group_name_H-M   'P 1'
#
loop_
_entity.id
_entity.type
_entity.pdbx_description
1 polymer ?
#
loop_
_entity_poly.entity_id
_entity_poly.type
_entity_poly.pdbx_seq_one_letter_code
_entity_poly.pdbx_strand_id
1 'polypeptide(L)'
;VIDLIEPYNKGGKIGLFGGAGVGKTVLIQELINNIAKAYSGLSVFAGVGERTREGNDLLREMIEAGIVDYGEKFIESMEKGSWDLSKVDKKKLKDSKAAFVFGQMNEPPGARARVALSGLTLAEYFRDGDGKGQGRDILFFIDNIFRFTQAGSEVSALLGRMPSAVGYQPTLATEMGAMQERITSTKKGSITSVQAVYVPADDLTDPAPATTFAHLDAQSVLSRKLASIGIYPSIDPLDSTSRILTEEVVGSEHYNCAQRVKELLQRYKELQDIIAILGMDELSEEDKQVVHRARRVQRFLSQPFHVAEPVSYTHLTLPTMELV
;
A
#
# COMPACT_ATOMS: atom_id res chain seq x y z
N VAL A 1 10.27 -8.91 0.70
CA VAL A 1 10.30 -8.42 -0.69
C VAL A 1 10.62 -6.93 -0.72
N ILE A 2 9.88 -6.11 0.01
CA ILE A 2 10.01 -4.64 0.01
C ILE A 2 11.46 -4.23 0.28
N ASP A 3 12.05 -4.63 1.41
CA ASP A 3 13.38 -4.18 1.80
C ASP A 3 14.49 -4.59 0.82
N LEU A 4 14.38 -5.77 0.20
CA LEU A 4 15.43 -6.30 -0.68
C LEU A 4 15.24 -5.86 -2.14
N ILE A 5 14.02 -5.95 -2.68
CA ILE A 5 13.74 -5.86 -4.13
C ILE A 5 13.22 -4.47 -4.53
N GLU A 6 12.48 -3.82 -3.65
CA GLU A 6 11.84 -2.54 -3.92
C GLU A 6 11.92 -1.56 -2.72
N PRO A 7 13.10 -1.26 -2.22
CA PRO A 7 13.25 -0.40 -1.06
C PRO A 7 12.55 0.95 -1.28
N TYR A 8 11.85 1.42 -0.23
CA TYR A 8 11.09 2.66 -0.27
C TYR A 8 11.96 3.86 0.11
N ASN A 9 11.86 4.92 -0.68
CA ASN A 9 12.57 6.16 -0.41
C ASN A 9 11.82 7.00 0.63
N LYS A 10 12.53 7.48 1.64
CA LYS A 10 11.99 8.46 2.59
C LYS A 10 11.63 9.76 1.86
N GLY A 11 10.39 10.22 2.01
CA GLY A 11 9.86 11.35 1.25
C GLY A 11 9.45 11.00 -0.17
N GLY A 12 9.49 9.71 -0.53
CA GLY A 12 9.11 9.20 -1.84
C GLY A 12 7.62 8.85 -1.95
N LYS A 13 7.23 8.51 -3.16
CA LYS A 13 5.86 8.16 -3.55
C LYS A 13 5.83 6.72 -4.01
N ILE A 14 5.10 5.87 -3.30
CA ILE A 14 5.00 4.44 -3.54
C ILE A 14 3.59 4.11 -4.03
N GLY A 15 3.48 3.38 -5.13
CA GLY A 15 2.21 2.87 -5.62
C GLY A 15 2.04 1.38 -5.34
N LEU A 16 0.89 0.99 -4.75
CA LEU A 16 0.49 -0.39 -4.58
C LEU A 16 -0.52 -0.77 -5.66
N PHE A 17 -0.06 -1.56 -6.62
CA PHE A 17 -0.86 -2.00 -7.75
C PHE A 17 -1.40 -3.39 -7.54
N GLY A 18 -2.61 -3.65 -7.99
CA GLY A 18 -3.19 -4.98 -7.95
C GLY A 18 -4.70 -4.96 -8.02
N GLY A 19 -5.29 -6.07 -8.42
CA GLY A 19 -6.73 -6.27 -8.45
C GLY A 19 -7.36 -6.33 -7.06
N ALA A 20 -8.65 -6.64 -7.00
CA ALA A 20 -9.34 -6.85 -5.73
C ALA A 20 -8.87 -8.14 -5.05
N GLY A 21 -8.79 -8.14 -3.71
CA GLY A 21 -8.51 -9.34 -2.90
C GLY A 21 -7.06 -9.81 -2.88
N VAL A 22 -6.10 -8.99 -3.32
CA VAL A 22 -4.66 -9.35 -3.30
C VAL A 22 -3.94 -8.87 -2.03
N GLY A 23 -4.65 -8.27 -1.06
CA GLY A 23 -4.09 -7.88 0.23
C GLY A 23 -3.53 -6.46 0.31
N LYS A 24 -3.93 -5.51 -0.59
CA LYS A 24 -3.49 -4.11 -0.52
C LYS A 24 -3.78 -3.46 0.83
N THR A 25 -5.02 -3.54 1.30
CA THR A 25 -5.44 -2.94 2.57
C THR A 25 -4.70 -3.55 3.75
N VAL A 26 -4.52 -4.87 3.77
CA VAL A 26 -3.76 -5.57 4.82
C VAL A 26 -2.30 -5.13 4.84
N LEU A 27 -1.68 -4.93 3.68
CA LEU A 27 -0.32 -4.39 3.60
C LEU A 27 -0.22 -2.96 4.15
N ILE A 28 -1.20 -2.11 3.84
CA ILE A 28 -1.30 -0.74 4.39
C ILE A 28 -1.42 -0.79 5.93
N GLN A 29 -2.28 -1.64 6.45
CA GLN A 29 -2.48 -1.83 7.89
C GLN A 29 -1.18 -2.27 8.57
N GLU A 30 -0.47 -3.24 7.98
CA GLU A 30 0.82 -3.72 8.50
C GLU A 30 1.88 -2.61 8.51
N LEU A 31 1.95 -1.80 7.45
CA LEU A 31 2.86 -0.66 7.40
C LEU A 31 2.53 0.39 8.47
N ILE A 32 1.25 0.72 8.67
CA ILE A 32 0.82 1.64 9.74
C ILE A 32 1.22 1.11 11.12
N ASN A 33 0.94 -0.18 11.37
CA ASN A 33 1.25 -0.82 12.64
C ASN A 33 2.75 -0.84 12.93
N ASN A 34 3.57 -1.20 11.95
CA ASN A 34 5.02 -1.29 12.11
C ASN A 34 5.67 0.08 12.33
N ILE A 35 5.24 1.11 11.61
CA ILE A 35 5.71 2.49 11.80
C ILE A 35 5.31 3.02 13.17
N ALA A 36 4.07 2.77 13.61
CA ALA A 36 3.60 3.21 14.91
C ALA A 36 4.39 2.56 16.07
N LYS A 37 4.69 1.27 15.96
CA LYS A 37 5.39 0.50 17.00
C LYS A 37 6.89 0.70 17.00
N ALA A 38 7.53 0.60 15.83
CA ALA A 38 8.99 0.61 15.74
C ALA A 38 9.61 2.01 15.84
N TYR A 39 8.94 3.01 15.26
CA TYR A 39 9.52 4.35 15.09
C TYR A 39 8.76 5.46 15.82
N SER A 40 7.70 5.14 16.56
CA SER A 40 6.78 6.15 17.13
C SER A 40 6.31 7.17 16.08
N GLY A 41 6.31 6.75 14.81
CA GLY A 41 5.93 7.56 13.67
C GLY A 41 4.44 7.86 13.67
N LEU A 42 4.08 8.93 12.99
CA LEU A 42 2.69 9.32 12.78
C LEU A 42 2.27 8.97 11.36
N SER A 43 1.11 8.35 11.23
CA SER A 43 0.50 8.04 9.94
C SER A 43 -0.76 8.87 9.71
N VAL A 44 -0.99 9.24 8.45
CA VAL A 44 -2.25 9.85 8.01
C VAL A 44 -2.84 8.99 6.91
N PHE A 45 -4.09 8.60 7.06
CA PHE A 45 -4.81 7.77 6.09
C PHE A 45 -5.94 8.57 5.45
N ALA A 46 -5.98 8.61 4.13
CA ALA A 46 -7.06 9.19 3.35
C ALA A 46 -7.83 8.09 2.60
N GLY A 47 -9.03 7.76 3.07
CA GLY A 47 -9.95 6.84 2.41
C GLY A 47 -10.79 7.57 1.38
N VAL A 48 -10.52 7.33 0.10
CA VAL A 48 -11.11 8.06 -1.03
C VAL A 48 -11.99 7.14 -1.86
N GLY A 49 -13.30 7.32 -1.76
CA GLY A 49 -14.26 6.66 -2.64
C GLY A 49 -14.34 5.14 -2.53
N GLU A 50 -13.80 4.54 -1.49
CA GLU A 50 -13.91 3.11 -1.22
C GLU A 50 -15.19 2.77 -0.45
N ARG A 51 -15.42 1.51 -0.16
CA ARG A 51 -16.63 1.06 0.54
C ARG A 51 -16.62 1.53 1.99
N THR A 52 -17.73 2.09 2.46
CA THR A 52 -17.87 2.57 3.84
C THR A 52 -17.57 1.49 4.88
N ARG A 53 -17.96 0.23 4.60
CA ARG A 53 -17.67 -0.90 5.46
C ARG A 53 -16.16 -1.12 5.64
N GLU A 54 -15.39 -1.08 4.56
CA GLU A 54 -13.93 -1.26 4.60
C GLU A 54 -13.23 -0.17 5.41
N GLY A 55 -13.72 1.08 5.33
CA GLY A 55 -13.23 2.18 6.16
C GLY A 55 -13.54 1.98 7.65
N ASN A 56 -14.73 1.48 7.98
CA ASN A 56 -15.10 1.16 9.36
C ASN A 56 -14.29 -0.01 9.92
N ASP A 57 -14.11 -1.07 9.12
CA ASP A 57 -13.33 -2.24 9.51
C ASP A 57 -11.87 -1.83 9.77
N LEU A 58 -11.26 -1.01 8.88
CA LEU A 58 -9.91 -0.47 9.07
C LEU A 58 -9.78 0.31 10.38
N LEU A 59 -10.70 1.25 10.65
CA LEU A 59 -10.65 2.05 11.88
C LEU A 59 -10.80 1.16 13.13
N ARG A 60 -11.68 0.18 13.08
CA ARG A 60 -11.88 -0.79 14.16
C ARG A 60 -10.59 -1.57 14.47
N GLU A 61 -9.96 -2.12 13.43
CA GLU A 61 -8.71 -2.87 13.56
C GLU A 61 -7.57 -2.00 14.10
N MET A 62 -7.51 -0.72 13.72
CA MET A 62 -6.52 0.22 14.25
C MET A 62 -6.77 0.58 15.73
N ILE A 63 -8.02 0.59 16.18
CA ILE A 63 -8.37 0.75 17.59
C ILE A 63 -8.01 -0.51 18.37
N GLU A 64 -8.35 -1.69 17.86
CA GLU A 64 -8.02 -2.99 18.48
C GLU A 64 -6.48 -3.21 18.56
N ALA A 65 -5.74 -2.75 17.58
CA ALA A 65 -4.27 -2.78 17.57
C ALA A 65 -3.61 -1.73 18.50
N GLY A 66 -4.39 -0.83 19.11
CA GLY A 66 -3.90 0.23 19.99
C GLY A 66 -3.15 1.36 19.27
N ILE A 67 -3.29 1.48 17.95
CA ILE A 67 -2.70 2.55 17.15
C ILE A 67 -3.50 3.84 17.29
N VAL A 68 -4.85 3.69 17.42
CA VAL A 68 -5.78 4.75 17.75
C VAL A 68 -6.35 4.45 19.14
N ASP A 69 -6.11 5.35 20.09
CA ASP A 69 -6.54 5.15 21.48
C ASP A 69 -7.81 5.96 21.77
N TYR A 70 -8.96 5.28 21.70
CA TYR A 70 -10.26 5.83 22.07
C TYR A 70 -10.61 5.63 23.55
N GLY A 71 -9.77 4.91 24.29
CA GLY A 71 -9.98 4.59 25.71
C GLY A 71 -10.85 3.35 25.94
N GLU A 72 -10.66 2.72 27.09
CA GLU A 72 -11.27 1.43 27.46
C GLU A 72 -12.80 1.43 27.37
N LYS A 73 -13.46 2.51 27.84
CA LYS A 73 -14.93 2.64 27.82
C LYS A 73 -15.51 2.61 26.41
N PHE A 74 -14.77 3.14 25.41
CA PHE A 74 -15.18 3.06 24.03
C PHE A 74 -14.98 1.63 23.48
N ILE A 75 -13.85 1.01 23.78
CA ILE A 75 -13.53 -0.37 23.36
C ILE A 75 -14.58 -1.35 23.89
N GLU A 76 -14.93 -1.28 25.18
CA GLU A 76 -16.01 -2.09 25.75
C GLU A 76 -17.37 -1.88 25.05
N SER A 77 -17.66 -0.65 24.62
CA SER A 77 -18.87 -0.31 23.87
C SER A 77 -18.84 -0.91 22.47
N MET A 78 -17.69 -0.84 21.81
CA MET A 78 -17.46 -1.36 20.46
C MET A 78 -17.57 -2.90 20.44
N GLU A 79 -17.03 -3.60 21.43
CA GLU A 79 -17.16 -5.07 21.59
C GLU A 79 -18.62 -5.50 21.77
N LYS A 80 -19.44 -4.67 22.42
CA LYS A 80 -20.89 -4.88 22.56
C LYS A 80 -21.70 -4.48 21.30
N GLY A 81 -21.02 -4.13 20.20
CA GLY A 81 -21.64 -3.74 18.94
C GLY A 81 -22.17 -2.30 18.88
N SER A 82 -21.78 -1.45 19.81
CA SER A 82 -22.20 -0.04 19.87
C SER A 82 -21.03 0.91 19.66
N TRP A 83 -21.13 1.75 18.62
CA TRP A 83 -20.15 2.82 18.33
C TRP A 83 -20.56 4.12 19.03
N ASP A 84 -20.40 4.16 20.35
CA ASP A 84 -20.79 5.32 21.15
C ASP A 84 -19.63 6.31 21.30
N LEU A 85 -19.56 7.28 20.39
CA LEU A 85 -18.52 8.31 20.34
C LEU A 85 -18.51 9.20 21.60
N SER A 86 -19.58 9.20 22.41
CA SER A 86 -19.60 9.96 23.68
C SER A 86 -18.66 9.39 24.74
N LYS A 87 -18.26 8.12 24.58
CA LYS A 87 -17.36 7.39 25.49
C LYS A 87 -15.87 7.54 25.12
N VAL A 88 -15.57 8.24 24.03
CA VAL A 88 -14.17 8.47 23.61
C VAL A 88 -13.44 9.33 24.63
N ASP A 89 -12.30 8.84 25.11
CA ASP A 89 -11.40 9.61 25.97
C ASP A 89 -10.54 10.57 25.14
N LYS A 90 -10.91 11.84 25.14
CA LYS A 90 -10.22 12.89 24.40
C LYS A 90 -8.76 13.12 24.82
N LYS A 91 -8.36 12.67 26.02
CA LYS A 91 -6.97 12.78 26.48
C LYS A 91 -6.14 11.67 25.86
N LYS A 92 -6.61 10.43 25.93
CA LYS A 92 -5.95 9.28 25.32
C LYS A 92 -5.89 9.39 23.79
N LEU A 93 -6.93 9.96 23.16
CA LEU A 93 -6.95 10.18 21.70
C LEU A 93 -5.75 11.01 21.19
N LYS A 94 -5.18 11.90 22.02
CA LYS A 94 -3.99 12.70 21.64
C LYS A 94 -2.71 11.85 21.50
N ASP A 95 -2.69 10.68 22.10
CA ASP A 95 -1.56 9.77 22.06
C ASP A 95 -1.62 8.81 20.85
N SER A 96 -2.72 8.89 20.07
CA SER A 96 -2.90 8.11 18.85
C SER A 96 -1.79 8.35 17.83
N LYS A 97 -1.39 7.29 17.13
CA LYS A 97 -0.29 7.30 16.14
C LYS A 97 -0.79 7.37 14.70
N ALA A 98 -2.10 7.38 14.49
CA ALA A 98 -2.68 7.52 13.16
C ALA A 98 -3.87 8.49 13.18
N ALA A 99 -4.02 9.23 12.08
CA ALA A 99 -5.17 10.10 11.82
C ALA A 99 -5.85 9.64 10.52
N PHE A 100 -7.19 9.62 10.53
CA PHE A 100 -7.99 9.11 9.42
C PHE A 100 -8.91 10.20 8.86
N VAL A 101 -8.95 10.30 7.53
CA VAL A 101 -9.84 11.20 6.80
C VAL A 101 -10.58 10.37 5.75
N PHE A 102 -11.90 10.27 5.86
CA PHE A 102 -12.72 9.47 4.98
C PHE A 102 -13.66 10.32 4.13
N GLY A 103 -13.78 9.96 2.86
CA GLY A 103 -14.83 10.40 1.95
C GLY A 103 -15.14 9.26 1.00
N GLN A 104 -15.96 8.33 1.49
CA GLN A 104 -16.22 7.05 0.86
C GLN A 104 -17.22 7.18 -0.30
N MET A 105 -17.58 6.06 -0.94
CA MET A 105 -18.39 6.06 -2.16
C MET A 105 -19.81 6.63 -2.01
N ASN A 106 -20.31 6.72 -0.78
CA ASN A 106 -21.59 7.35 -0.47
C ASN A 106 -21.55 8.88 -0.52
N GLU A 107 -20.35 9.48 -0.52
CA GLU A 107 -20.16 10.92 -0.59
C GLU A 107 -20.30 11.47 -2.01
N PRO A 108 -20.76 12.71 -2.19
CA PRO A 108 -20.83 13.33 -3.49
C PRO A 108 -19.43 13.51 -4.12
N PRO A 109 -19.33 13.60 -5.47
CA PRO A 109 -18.03 13.63 -6.15
C PRO A 109 -17.15 14.79 -5.71
N GLY A 110 -17.71 15.96 -5.38
CA GLY A 110 -16.96 17.10 -4.88
C GLY A 110 -16.27 16.82 -3.53
N ALA A 111 -16.91 16.07 -2.61
CA ALA A 111 -16.31 15.66 -1.35
C ALA A 111 -15.21 14.62 -1.59
N ARG A 112 -15.45 13.59 -2.40
CA ARG A 112 -14.47 12.56 -2.75
C ARG A 112 -13.21 13.15 -3.41
N ALA A 113 -13.36 14.13 -4.29
CA ALA A 113 -12.24 14.86 -4.91
C ALA A 113 -11.42 15.69 -3.92
N ARG A 114 -11.95 16.00 -2.72
CA ARG A 114 -11.27 16.81 -1.71
C ARG A 114 -10.62 16.02 -0.58
N VAL A 115 -11.06 14.81 -0.34
CA VAL A 115 -10.59 13.99 0.80
C VAL A 115 -9.08 13.75 0.77
N ALA A 116 -8.53 13.35 -0.38
CA ALA A 116 -7.08 13.16 -0.53
C ALA A 116 -6.29 14.44 -0.20
N LEU A 117 -6.78 15.59 -0.67
CA LEU A 117 -6.17 16.91 -0.39
C LEU A 117 -6.30 17.30 1.09
N SER A 118 -7.41 16.97 1.73
CA SER A 118 -7.62 17.22 3.16
C SER A 118 -6.68 16.37 4.02
N GLY A 119 -6.55 15.08 3.68
CA GLY A 119 -5.58 14.19 4.32
C GLY A 119 -4.14 14.66 4.13
N LEU A 120 -3.79 15.10 2.92
CA LEU A 120 -2.48 15.65 2.63
C LEU A 120 -2.19 16.94 3.40
N THR A 121 -3.16 17.83 3.54
CA THR A 121 -3.03 19.06 4.35
C THR A 121 -2.79 18.72 5.82
N LEU A 122 -3.46 17.69 6.34
CA LEU A 122 -3.20 17.20 7.69
C LEU A 122 -1.78 16.61 7.83
N ALA A 123 -1.32 15.85 6.83
CA ALA A 123 0.04 15.32 6.80
C ALA A 123 1.09 16.46 6.75
N GLU A 124 0.85 17.50 5.96
CA GLU A 124 1.71 18.70 5.90
C GLU A 124 1.77 19.42 7.24
N TYR A 125 0.65 19.57 7.93
CA TYR A 125 0.60 20.17 9.26
C TYR A 125 1.53 19.45 10.25
N PHE A 126 1.50 18.11 10.26
CA PHE A 126 2.38 17.33 11.11
C PHE A 126 3.84 17.33 10.64
N ARG A 127 4.08 17.32 9.32
CA ARG A 127 5.42 17.43 8.74
C ARG A 127 6.12 18.73 9.10
N ASP A 128 5.41 19.85 9.00
CA ASP A 128 6.00 21.16 9.15
C ASP A 128 5.96 21.67 10.61
N GLY A 129 5.19 20.99 11.47
CA GLY A 129 4.94 21.38 12.86
C GLY A 129 4.00 22.58 12.98
N ASP A 130 3.60 22.89 14.20
CA ASP A 130 2.71 24.02 14.53
C ASP A 130 3.41 25.39 14.60
N GLY A 131 4.62 25.47 14.05
CA GLY A 131 5.47 26.67 14.13
C GLY A 131 6.27 26.78 15.43
N LYS A 132 6.02 25.94 16.42
CA LYS A 132 6.68 25.90 17.74
C LYS A 132 7.47 24.62 17.98
N GLY A 133 7.15 23.53 17.27
CA GLY A 133 7.78 22.23 17.39
C GLY A 133 8.68 21.85 16.22
N GLN A 134 9.45 20.78 16.40
CA GLN A 134 10.14 20.13 15.28
C GLN A 134 9.11 19.45 14.39
N GLY A 135 9.29 19.53 13.08
CA GLY A 135 8.53 18.75 12.12
C GLY A 135 8.81 17.26 12.26
N ARG A 136 7.94 16.43 11.68
CA ARG A 136 7.99 14.97 11.79
C ARG A 136 8.06 14.33 10.43
N ASP A 137 8.54 13.09 10.42
CA ASP A 137 8.40 12.22 9.26
C ASP A 137 7.03 11.54 9.34
N ILE A 138 6.25 11.70 8.28
CA ILE A 138 4.86 11.26 8.18
C ILE A 138 4.75 10.20 7.11
N LEU A 139 4.05 9.13 7.42
CA LEU A 139 3.60 8.15 6.42
C LEU A 139 2.16 8.50 6.00
N PHE A 140 1.98 8.77 4.72
CA PHE A 140 0.69 9.19 4.17
C PHE A 140 0.11 8.10 3.27
N PHE A 141 -1.03 7.58 3.64
CA PHE A 141 -1.74 6.55 2.88
C PHE A 141 -2.92 7.13 2.11
N ILE A 142 -3.09 6.73 0.86
CA ILE A 142 -4.24 7.08 0.03
C ILE A 142 -4.86 5.77 -0.48
N ASP A 143 -6.08 5.51 -0.10
CA ASP A 143 -6.87 4.38 -0.60
C ASP A 143 -8.26 4.86 -1.03
N ASN A 144 -8.52 5.07 -2.31
CA ASN A 144 -7.73 4.72 -3.49
C ASN A 144 -7.47 5.96 -4.36
N ILE A 145 -6.24 6.14 -4.88
CA ILE A 145 -5.91 7.32 -5.71
C ILE A 145 -6.70 7.36 -7.02
N PHE A 146 -7.05 6.20 -7.60
CA PHE A 146 -7.91 6.14 -8.78
C PHE A 146 -9.27 6.80 -8.53
N ARG A 147 -9.83 6.66 -7.33
CA ARG A 147 -11.12 7.28 -6.98
C ARG A 147 -11.05 8.81 -6.92
N PHE A 148 -9.89 9.36 -6.59
CA PHE A 148 -9.64 10.79 -6.69
C PHE A 148 -9.78 11.27 -8.14
N THR A 149 -9.17 10.58 -9.10
CA THR A 149 -9.29 10.92 -10.53
C THR A 149 -10.71 10.71 -11.05
N GLN A 150 -11.37 9.64 -10.64
CA GLN A 150 -12.76 9.37 -11.00
C GLN A 150 -13.71 10.47 -10.50
N ALA A 151 -13.57 10.90 -9.25
CA ALA A 151 -14.35 12.00 -8.70
C ALA A 151 -14.10 13.32 -9.46
N GLY A 152 -12.86 13.58 -9.88
CA GLY A 152 -12.50 14.69 -10.73
C GLY A 152 -13.21 14.65 -12.08
N SER A 153 -13.31 13.49 -12.73
CA SER A 153 -14.01 13.34 -14.01
C SER A 153 -15.53 13.53 -13.85
N GLU A 154 -16.11 13.02 -12.77
CA GLU A 154 -17.53 13.25 -12.45
C GLU A 154 -17.83 14.75 -12.26
N VAL A 155 -16.99 15.48 -11.51
CA VAL A 155 -17.12 16.93 -11.33
C VAL A 155 -16.96 17.67 -12.65
N SER A 156 -15.99 17.28 -13.48
CA SER A 156 -15.77 17.88 -14.80
C SER A 156 -16.98 17.71 -15.72
N ALA A 157 -17.59 16.53 -15.71
CA ALA A 157 -18.80 16.24 -16.46
C ALA A 157 -20.01 17.08 -15.98
N LEU A 158 -20.18 17.23 -14.67
CA LEU A 158 -21.21 18.09 -14.07
C LEU A 158 -21.04 19.57 -14.46
N LEU A 159 -19.81 20.01 -14.69
CA LEU A 159 -19.49 21.36 -15.15
C LEU A 159 -19.62 21.52 -16.68
N GLY A 160 -20.03 20.48 -17.39
CA GLY A 160 -20.20 20.51 -18.85
C GLY A 160 -18.88 20.64 -19.63
N ARG A 161 -17.76 20.26 -19.04
CA ARG A 161 -16.45 20.29 -19.72
C ARG A 161 -16.36 19.14 -20.72
N MET A 162 -15.76 19.42 -21.89
CA MET A 162 -15.52 18.38 -22.90
C MET A 162 -14.52 17.36 -22.35
N PRO A 163 -14.87 16.05 -22.34
CA PRO A 163 -13.96 15.02 -21.85
C PRO A 163 -12.76 14.83 -22.78
N SER A 164 -11.64 14.42 -22.20
CA SER A 164 -10.46 13.97 -22.92
C SER A 164 -10.57 12.48 -23.28
N ALA A 165 -9.45 11.84 -23.64
CA ALA A 165 -9.41 10.42 -23.97
C ALA A 165 -10.03 9.55 -22.84
N VAL A 166 -10.79 8.53 -23.25
CA VAL A 166 -11.45 7.55 -22.36
C VAL A 166 -12.45 8.18 -21.36
N GLY A 167 -12.87 9.44 -21.59
CA GLY A 167 -13.87 10.12 -20.76
C GLY A 167 -13.32 10.83 -19.52
N TYR A 168 -12.01 10.91 -19.34
CA TYR A 168 -11.40 11.66 -18.25
C TYR A 168 -11.46 13.18 -18.45
N GLN A 169 -11.30 13.92 -17.34
CA GLN A 169 -11.19 15.37 -17.38
C GLN A 169 -9.93 15.83 -18.12
N PRO A 170 -9.98 16.93 -18.87
CA PRO A 170 -8.80 17.47 -19.57
C PRO A 170 -7.70 17.96 -18.60
N THR A 171 -8.05 18.20 -17.34
CA THR A 171 -7.16 18.64 -16.27
C THR A 171 -6.55 17.51 -15.44
N LEU A 172 -6.73 16.24 -15.85
CA LEU A 172 -6.28 15.05 -15.11
C LEU A 172 -4.82 15.16 -14.66
N ALA A 173 -3.91 15.38 -15.59
CA ALA A 173 -2.48 15.46 -15.29
C ALA A 173 -2.13 16.64 -14.37
N THR A 174 -2.79 17.79 -14.56
CA THR A 174 -2.57 18.98 -13.73
C THR A 174 -3.07 18.76 -12.30
N GLU A 175 -4.25 18.18 -12.13
CA GLU A 175 -4.84 17.89 -10.82
C GLU A 175 -4.01 16.84 -10.05
N MET A 176 -3.61 15.78 -10.74
CA MET A 176 -2.74 14.75 -10.16
C MET A 176 -1.37 15.33 -9.80
N GLY A 177 -0.74 16.07 -10.70
CA GLY A 177 0.56 16.71 -10.45
C GLY A 177 0.51 17.68 -9.28
N ALA A 178 -0.52 18.53 -9.20
CA ALA A 178 -0.69 19.49 -8.10
C ALA A 178 -0.81 18.81 -6.73
N MET A 179 -1.40 17.61 -6.65
CA MET A 179 -1.46 16.84 -5.43
C MET A 179 -0.12 16.13 -5.15
N GLN A 180 0.44 15.46 -6.14
CA GLN A 180 1.65 14.64 -5.99
C GLN A 180 2.89 15.47 -5.63
N GLU A 181 3.03 16.69 -6.17
CA GLU A 181 4.18 17.58 -5.88
C GLU A 181 4.18 18.13 -4.43
N ARG A 182 3.05 18.09 -3.73
CA ARG A 182 2.98 18.44 -2.31
C ARG A 182 3.55 17.33 -1.41
N ILE A 183 3.62 16.10 -1.90
CA ILE A 183 4.20 14.95 -1.21
C ILE A 183 5.72 15.02 -1.39
N THR A 184 6.40 15.55 -0.39
CA THR A 184 7.84 15.83 -0.48
C THR A 184 8.49 15.95 0.89
N SER A 185 9.81 15.89 0.91
CA SER A 185 10.64 16.22 2.07
C SER A 185 10.92 17.72 2.15
N THR A 186 10.87 18.25 3.35
CA THR A 186 11.26 19.62 3.68
C THR A 186 12.43 19.63 4.65
N LYS A 187 12.95 20.80 4.99
CA LYS A 187 13.99 20.93 6.03
C LYS A 187 13.49 20.53 7.43
N LYS A 188 12.16 20.45 7.64
CA LYS A 188 11.55 20.16 8.93
C LYS A 188 11.16 18.71 9.10
N GLY A 189 10.77 18.04 8.03
CA GLY A 189 10.31 16.66 8.04
C GLY A 189 10.00 16.17 6.63
N SER A 190 9.48 14.95 6.52
CA SER A 190 9.16 14.32 5.24
C SER A 190 7.74 13.74 5.22
N ILE A 191 7.14 13.69 4.04
CA ILE A 191 5.95 12.88 3.77
C ILE A 191 6.36 11.77 2.81
N THR A 192 6.28 10.53 3.27
CA THR A 192 6.38 9.34 2.40
C THR A 192 4.98 8.85 2.13
N SER A 193 4.58 8.73 0.87
CA SER A 193 3.23 8.28 0.55
C SER A 193 3.19 6.85 0.05
N VAL A 194 2.16 6.12 0.48
CA VAL A 194 1.80 4.81 -0.03
C VAL A 194 0.38 4.89 -0.59
N GLN A 195 0.26 4.71 -1.89
CA GLN A 195 -0.96 4.98 -2.64
C GLN A 195 -1.49 3.68 -3.24
N ALA A 196 -2.68 3.25 -2.82
CA ALA A 196 -3.36 2.16 -3.50
C ALA A 196 -3.85 2.65 -4.86
N VAL A 197 -3.48 1.94 -5.91
CA VAL A 197 -3.87 2.25 -7.28
C VAL A 197 -4.74 1.11 -7.81
N TYR A 198 -5.99 1.40 -8.08
CA TYR A 198 -6.84 0.49 -8.82
C TYR A 198 -6.56 0.65 -10.32
N VAL A 199 -6.38 -0.45 -11.00
CA VAL A 199 -6.14 -0.49 -12.45
C VAL A 199 -7.40 -1.03 -13.12
N PRO A 200 -8.18 -0.21 -13.84
CA PRO A 200 -9.36 -0.67 -14.53
C PRO A 200 -9.04 -1.76 -15.55
N ALA A 201 -9.76 -2.88 -15.47
CA ALA A 201 -9.58 -4.03 -16.38
C ALA A 201 -8.13 -4.57 -16.46
N ASP A 202 -7.30 -4.33 -15.44
CA ASP A 202 -5.87 -4.63 -15.42
C ASP A 202 -5.08 -3.95 -16.55
N ASP A 203 -5.61 -2.86 -17.13
CA ASP A 203 -4.98 -2.08 -18.21
C ASP A 203 -4.13 -0.94 -17.64
N LEU A 204 -2.83 -1.13 -17.62
CA LEU A 204 -1.85 -0.14 -17.17
C LEU A 204 -1.72 1.07 -18.12
N THR A 205 -2.28 0.98 -19.33
CA THR A 205 -2.24 2.07 -20.33
C THR A 205 -3.39 3.06 -20.15
N ASP A 206 -4.35 2.77 -19.27
CA ASP A 206 -5.42 3.71 -18.93
C ASP A 206 -4.81 5.04 -18.41
N PRO A 207 -5.35 6.21 -18.86
CA PRO A 207 -4.78 7.52 -18.52
C PRO A 207 -4.63 7.81 -17.02
N ALA A 208 -5.50 7.28 -16.16
CA ALA A 208 -5.44 7.54 -14.72
C ALA A 208 -4.27 6.81 -14.03
N PRO A 209 -4.11 5.47 -14.15
CA PRO A 209 -2.91 4.79 -13.71
C PRO A 209 -1.64 5.35 -14.36
N ALA A 210 -1.63 5.53 -15.69
CA ALA A 210 -0.46 6.02 -16.41
C ALA A 210 0.03 7.39 -15.89
N THR A 211 -0.88 8.32 -15.61
CA THR A 211 -0.55 9.62 -15.03
C THR A 211 -0.01 9.47 -13.60
N THR A 212 -0.57 8.56 -12.82
CA THR A 212 -0.08 8.28 -11.46
C THR A 212 1.32 7.68 -11.49
N PHE A 213 1.60 6.73 -12.38
CA PHE A 213 2.91 6.08 -12.55
C PHE A 213 4.06 7.08 -12.76
N ALA A 214 3.81 8.15 -13.51
CA ALA A 214 4.83 9.15 -13.81
C ALA A 214 5.41 9.83 -12.56
N HIS A 215 4.64 9.89 -11.47
CA HIS A 215 5.03 10.52 -10.22
C HIS A 215 5.64 9.57 -9.19
N LEU A 216 5.58 8.25 -9.40
CA LEU A 216 5.99 7.28 -8.39
C LEU A 216 7.50 7.01 -8.41
N ASP A 217 8.06 6.81 -7.21
CA ASP A 217 9.44 6.41 -6.98
C ASP A 217 9.60 4.89 -6.85
N ALA A 218 8.57 4.21 -6.34
CA ALA A 218 8.51 2.76 -6.26
C ALA A 218 7.12 2.24 -6.63
N GLN A 219 7.08 1.04 -7.19
CA GLN A 219 5.87 0.38 -7.68
C GLN A 219 5.83 -1.05 -7.16
N SER A 220 4.94 -1.32 -6.21
CA SER A 220 4.70 -2.64 -5.65
C SER A 220 3.51 -3.29 -6.38
N VAL A 221 3.78 -4.29 -7.19
CA VAL A 221 2.76 -5.02 -7.95
C VAL A 221 2.32 -6.25 -7.17
N LEU A 222 1.09 -6.25 -6.69
CA LEU A 222 0.50 -7.40 -6.00
C LEU A 222 -0.14 -8.36 -6.99
N SER A 223 0.33 -9.60 -6.97
CA SER A 223 -0.05 -10.66 -7.90
C SER A 223 -1.13 -11.57 -7.33
N ARG A 224 -2.23 -11.73 -8.07
CA ARG A 224 -3.27 -12.71 -7.71
C ARG A 224 -2.75 -14.15 -7.74
N LYS A 225 -1.78 -14.45 -8.62
CA LYS A 225 -1.15 -15.77 -8.70
C LYS A 225 -0.41 -16.10 -7.39
N LEU A 226 0.34 -15.15 -6.83
CA LEU A 226 1.04 -15.33 -5.55
C LEU A 226 0.06 -15.46 -4.40
N ALA A 227 -0.99 -14.63 -4.36
CA ALA A 227 -2.03 -14.72 -3.35
C ALA A 227 -2.75 -16.09 -3.38
N SER A 228 -3.03 -16.65 -4.55
CA SER A 228 -3.73 -17.94 -4.69
C SER A 228 -2.91 -19.14 -4.22
N ILE A 229 -1.59 -19.04 -4.18
CA ILE A 229 -0.68 -20.07 -3.63
C ILE A 229 -0.23 -19.78 -2.19
N GLY A 230 -0.85 -18.79 -1.53
CA GLY A 230 -0.61 -18.49 -0.12
C GLY A 230 0.69 -17.74 0.16
N ILE A 231 1.32 -17.10 -0.84
CA ILE A 231 2.52 -16.27 -0.63
C ILE A 231 2.07 -14.85 -0.28
N TYR A 232 2.43 -14.39 0.93
CA TYR A 232 2.16 -13.05 1.43
C TYR A 232 3.42 -12.39 2.01
N PRO A 233 3.62 -11.07 1.81
CA PRO A 233 2.84 -10.21 0.90
C PRO A 233 2.87 -10.74 -0.52
N SER A 234 1.75 -10.63 -1.24
CA SER A 234 1.62 -11.15 -2.61
C SER A 234 2.31 -10.25 -3.66
N ILE A 235 3.36 -9.56 -3.27
CA ILE A 235 4.15 -8.66 -4.11
C ILE A 235 4.98 -9.50 -5.09
N ASP A 236 4.82 -9.23 -6.38
CA ASP A 236 5.61 -9.86 -7.42
C ASP A 236 7.00 -9.18 -7.51
N PRO A 237 8.08 -9.87 -7.17
CA PRO A 237 9.42 -9.29 -7.18
C PRO A 237 9.95 -8.99 -8.58
N LEU A 238 9.36 -9.57 -9.64
CA LEU A 238 9.77 -9.35 -11.02
C LEU A 238 9.10 -8.13 -11.64
N ASP A 239 7.81 -7.93 -11.32
CA ASP A 239 7.01 -6.83 -11.84
C ASP A 239 7.13 -5.56 -10.97
N SER A 240 7.68 -5.68 -9.73
CA SER A 240 7.89 -4.55 -8.82
C SER A 240 9.22 -3.87 -9.04
N THR A 241 9.22 -2.54 -8.87
CA THR A 241 10.41 -1.72 -9.15
C THR A 241 10.58 -0.59 -8.12
N SER A 242 11.84 -0.19 -7.88
CA SER A 242 12.18 0.99 -7.09
C SER A 242 13.32 1.77 -7.76
N ARG A 243 13.18 3.09 -7.83
CA ARG A 243 14.20 3.99 -8.38
C ARG A 243 15.47 4.03 -7.56
N ILE A 244 15.37 3.78 -6.25
CA ILE A 244 16.55 3.79 -5.37
C ILE A 244 17.29 2.46 -5.32
N LEU A 245 16.80 1.40 -5.99
CA LEU A 245 17.54 0.15 -6.13
C LEU A 245 18.66 0.30 -7.16
N THR A 246 19.67 1.07 -6.82
CA THR A 246 20.89 1.29 -7.61
C THR A 246 22.11 1.06 -6.71
N GLU A 247 23.22 0.64 -7.32
CA GLU A 247 24.45 0.34 -6.58
C GLU A 247 24.96 1.55 -5.77
N GLU A 248 24.75 2.77 -6.29
CA GLU A 248 25.17 4.02 -5.65
C GLU A 248 24.37 4.32 -4.34
N VAL A 249 23.10 3.90 -4.28
CA VAL A 249 22.22 4.20 -3.13
C VAL A 249 22.21 3.09 -2.10
N VAL A 250 21.98 1.84 -2.54
CA VAL A 250 21.84 0.69 -1.63
C VAL A 250 23.17 -0.04 -1.35
N GLY A 251 24.20 0.26 -2.11
CA GLY A 251 25.50 -0.42 -2.07
C GLY A 251 25.54 -1.67 -2.94
N SER A 252 26.76 -2.04 -3.36
CA SER A 252 26.98 -3.13 -4.33
C SER A 252 26.53 -4.50 -3.80
N GLU A 253 26.69 -4.78 -2.51
CA GLU A 253 26.28 -6.06 -1.93
C GLU A 253 24.75 -6.25 -2.01
N HIS A 254 23.99 -5.27 -1.56
CA HIS A 254 22.51 -5.30 -1.62
C HIS A 254 22.03 -5.38 -3.08
N TYR A 255 22.57 -4.52 -3.94
CA TYR A 255 22.18 -4.47 -5.34
C TYR A 255 22.42 -5.80 -6.04
N ASN A 256 23.61 -6.38 -5.89
CA ASN A 256 23.96 -7.67 -6.50
C ASN A 256 23.11 -8.82 -5.93
N CYS A 257 22.81 -8.81 -4.63
CA CYS A 257 21.90 -9.78 -4.04
C CYS A 257 20.51 -9.69 -4.66
N ALA A 258 19.94 -8.48 -4.77
CA ALA A 258 18.64 -8.25 -5.39
C ALA A 258 18.58 -8.70 -6.84
N GLN A 259 19.62 -8.40 -7.64
CA GLN A 259 19.70 -8.83 -9.04
C GLN A 259 19.75 -10.36 -9.18
N ARG A 260 20.58 -11.03 -8.38
CA ARG A 260 20.66 -12.51 -8.39
C ARG A 260 19.32 -13.16 -7.99
N VAL A 261 18.60 -12.57 -7.05
CA VAL A 261 17.27 -13.06 -6.69
C VAL A 261 16.29 -12.89 -7.86
N LYS A 262 16.30 -11.73 -8.52
CA LYS A 262 15.47 -11.50 -9.73
C LYS A 262 15.81 -12.47 -10.86
N GLU A 263 17.08 -12.67 -11.16
CA GLU A 263 17.54 -13.63 -12.18
C GLU A 263 17.05 -15.06 -11.87
N LEU A 264 17.22 -15.50 -10.62
CA LEU A 264 16.79 -16.83 -10.18
C LEU A 264 15.26 -17.00 -10.33
N LEU A 265 14.48 -16.01 -9.92
CA LEU A 265 13.01 -16.04 -9.99
C LEU A 265 12.53 -15.93 -11.45
N GLN A 266 13.22 -15.16 -12.30
CA GLN A 266 12.92 -15.06 -13.73
C GLN A 266 13.16 -16.42 -14.41
N ARG A 267 14.31 -17.05 -14.15
CA ARG A 267 14.58 -18.39 -14.68
C ARG A 267 13.55 -19.42 -14.21
N TYR A 268 13.15 -19.34 -12.94
CA TYR A 268 12.09 -20.21 -12.42
C TYR A 268 10.74 -19.98 -13.12
N LYS A 269 10.37 -18.72 -13.41
CA LYS A 269 9.15 -18.39 -14.16
C LYS A 269 9.16 -19.03 -15.55
N GLU A 270 10.28 -19.01 -16.26
CA GLU A 270 10.45 -19.67 -17.56
C GLU A 270 10.31 -21.20 -17.45
N LEU A 271 10.88 -21.79 -16.39
CA LEU A 271 10.78 -23.24 -16.17
C LEU A 271 9.40 -23.70 -15.77
N GLN A 272 8.55 -22.83 -15.18
CA GLN A 272 7.18 -23.19 -14.78
C GLN A 272 6.32 -23.66 -15.96
N ASP A 273 6.45 -23.03 -17.11
CA ASP A 273 5.72 -23.42 -18.32
C ASP A 273 6.17 -24.80 -18.83
N ILE A 274 7.48 -25.06 -18.77
CA ILE A 274 8.06 -26.37 -19.13
C ILE A 274 7.59 -27.44 -18.14
N ILE A 275 7.61 -27.16 -16.83
CA ILE A 275 7.15 -28.09 -15.77
C ILE A 275 5.67 -28.42 -15.93
N ALA A 276 4.85 -27.44 -16.30
CA ALA A 276 3.41 -27.64 -16.49
C ALA A 276 3.09 -28.58 -17.66
N ILE A 277 3.94 -28.62 -18.69
CA ILE A 277 3.73 -29.43 -19.90
C ILE A 277 4.41 -30.79 -19.77
N LEU A 278 5.68 -30.83 -19.35
CA LEU A 278 6.54 -32.02 -19.40
C LEU A 278 6.77 -32.67 -18.03
N GLY A 279 6.50 -31.96 -16.93
CA GLY A 279 6.80 -32.41 -15.58
C GLY A 279 8.22 -32.06 -15.11
N MET A 280 8.47 -32.26 -13.82
CA MET A 280 9.75 -31.96 -13.17
C MET A 280 10.88 -32.91 -13.60
N ASP A 281 10.54 -34.16 -13.95
CA ASP A 281 11.51 -35.22 -14.21
C ASP A 281 12.29 -34.98 -15.49
N GLU A 282 11.70 -34.30 -16.47
CA GLU A 282 12.30 -33.97 -17.76
C GLU A 282 13.27 -32.78 -17.70
N LEU A 283 13.37 -32.09 -16.56
CA LEU A 283 14.33 -31.00 -16.38
C LEU A 283 15.75 -31.51 -16.18
N SER A 284 16.73 -30.72 -16.66
CA SER A 284 18.14 -30.94 -16.34
C SER A 284 18.39 -30.83 -14.83
N GLU A 285 19.44 -31.48 -14.33
CA GLU A 285 19.80 -31.38 -12.89
C GLU A 285 20.10 -29.94 -12.47
N GLU A 286 20.66 -29.11 -13.36
CA GLU A 286 20.84 -27.68 -13.15
C GLU A 286 19.49 -26.94 -12.96
N ASP A 287 18.54 -27.20 -13.86
CA ASP A 287 17.22 -26.55 -13.78
C ASP A 287 16.42 -27.02 -12.55
N LYS A 288 16.54 -28.30 -12.16
CA LYS A 288 15.97 -28.80 -10.89
C LYS A 288 16.53 -28.05 -9.68
N GLN A 289 17.85 -27.76 -9.66
CA GLN A 289 18.45 -26.96 -8.61
C GLN A 289 17.94 -25.52 -8.60
N VAL A 290 17.76 -24.89 -9.78
CA VAL A 290 17.15 -23.56 -9.90
C VAL A 290 15.76 -23.55 -9.31
N VAL A 291 14.91 -24.52 -9.63
CA VAL A 291 13.57 -24.65 -9.08
C VAL A 291 13.58 -24.78 -7.56
N HIS A 292 14.44 -25.64 -7.01
CA HIS A 292 14.55 -25.81 -5.55
C HIS A 292 15.01 -24.55 -4.84
N ARG A 293 16.01 -23.85 -5.38
CA ARG A 293 16.50 -22.56 -4.82
C ARG A 293 15.42 -21.48 -4.90
N ALA A 294 14.75 -21.35 -6.05
CA ALA A 294 13.70 -20.36 -6.26
C ALA A 294 12.53 -20.55 -5.28
N ARG A 295 12.08 -21.79 -5.06
CA ARG A 295 11.03 -22.09 -4.08
C ARG A 295 11.43 -21.74 -2.65
N ARG A 296 12.71 -21.96 -2.26
CA ARG A 296 13.23 -21.52 -0.96
C ARG A 296 13.24 -20.00 -0.84
N VAL A 297 13.68 -19.29 -1.89
CA VAL A 297 13.67 -17.82 -1.94
C VAL A 297 12.25 -17.29 -1.83
N GLN A 298 11.28 -17.85 -2.56
CA GLN A 298 9.88 -17.45 -2.44
C GLN A 298 9.33 -17.63 -1.02
N ARG A 299 9.65 -18.74 -0.37
CA ARG A 299 9.25 -18.96 1.05
C ARG A 299 9.94 -17.99 2.00
N PHE A 300 11.21 -17.69 1.79
CA PHE A 300 11.94 -16.70 2.59
C PHE A 300 11.36 -15.29 2.43
N LEU A 301 10.94 -14.93 1.23
CA LEU A 301 10.31 -13.64 0.95
C LEU A 301 8.84 -13.57 1.42
N SER A 302 8.24 -14.71 1.76
CA SER A 302 6.90 -14.76 2.38
C SER A 302 7.02 -14.50 3.88
N GLN A 303 6.20 -13.58 4.38
CA GLN A 303 6.19 -13.19 5.79
C GLN A 303 4.77 -13.11 6.32
N PRO A 304 4.51 -13.57 7.55
CA PRO A 304 3.20 -13.36 8.20
C PRO A 304 3.03 -11.86 8.49
N PHE A 305 1.79 -11.40 8.38
CA PHE A 305 1.41 -10.06 8.82
C PHE A 305 0.92 -10.10 10.26
N HIS A 306 1.43 -9.23 11.13
CA HIS A 306 1.02 -9.16 12.52
C HIS A 306 -0.42 -8.69 12.69
N VAL A 307 -0.89 -7.77 11.85
CA VAL A 307 -2.27 -7.28 11.87
C VAL A 307 -3.28 -8.33 11.39
N ALA A 308 -2.86 -9.22 10.48
CA ALA A 308 -3.67 -10.31 9.97
C ALA A 308 -3.35 -11.66 10.65
N GLU A 309 -2.68 -11.66 11.79
CA GLU A 309 -2.27 -12.86 12.51
C GLU A 309 -3.42 -13.86 12.74
N PRO A 310 -4.65 -13.45 13.13
CA PRO A 310 -5.77 -14.39 13.26
C PRO A 310 -6.14 -15.08 11.95
N VAL A 311 -6.00 -14.39 10.81
CA VAL A 311 -6.32 -14.92 9.48
C VAL A 311 -5.13 -15.70 8.91
N SER A 312 -3.90 -15.19 9.05
CA SER A 312 -2.71 -15.84 8.54
C SER A 312 -2.32 -17.08 9.35
N TYR A 313 -2.59 -17.08 10.66
CA TYR A 313 -2.34 -18.23 11.52
C TYR A 313 -3.17 -19.46 11.12
N THR A 314 -4.42 -19.26 10.71
CA THR A 314 -5.29 -20.36 10.27
C THR A 314 -4.98 -20.88 8.86
N HIS A 315 -4.35 -20.06 8.00
CA HIS A 315 -4.10 -20.43 6.60
C HIS A 315 -2.64 -20.67 6.24
N LEU A 316 -1.68 -20.13 7.00
CA LEU A 316 -0.24 -20.22 6.68
C LEU A 316 0.54 -21.17 7.60
N THR A 317 0.07 -21.44 8.82
CA THR A 317 0.80 -22.31 9.75
C THR A 317 0.50 -23.80 9.56
N LEU A 318 -0.70 -24.17 9.12
CA LEU A 318 -1.04 -25.58 8.88
C LEU A 318 -0.21 -26.22 7.76
N PRO A 319 0.00 -25.60 6.58
CA PRO A 319 0.83 -26.19 5.53
C PRO A 319 2.34 -26.16 5.80
N THR A 320 2.83 -25.25 6.66
CA THR A 320 4.27 -25.15 6.95
C THR A 320 4.75 -26.08 8.04
N MET A 321 3.90 -26.52 8.93
CA MET A 321 4.25 -27.48 9.99
C MET A 321 4.37 -28.94 9.50
N GLU A 322 3.78 -29.29 8.36
CA GLU A 322 3.88 -30.63 7.76
C GLU A 322 5.07 -30.82 6.81
N LEU A 323 5.91 -29.80 6.63
CA LEU A 323 7.04 -29.78 5.67
C LEU A 323 8.41 -29.53 6.31
N VAL A 324 8.56 -29.78 7.62
CA VAL A 324 9.87 -29.85 8.28
C VAL A 324 10.29 -31.27 8.50
#